data_56aeb61aa5a5fec54866816a9c6980bf
#
_entry.id   56aeb61aa5a5fec54866816a9c6980bf
#
_cell.length_a   1.000
_cell.length_b   1.000
_cell.length_c   1.000
_cell.angle_alpha   90.00
_cell.angle_beta   90.00
_cell.angle_gamma   90.00
#
_symmetry.space_group_name_H-M   'P 1'
#
loop_
_entity.id
_entity.type
_entity.pdbx_description
1 polymer ?
#
loop_
_entity_poly.entity_id
_entity_poly.type
_entity_poly.pdbx_seq_one_letter_code
_entity_poly.pdbx_strand_id
1 'polypeptide(L)'
;SSEVLGGESQIAECGEDRLTVNIRKGTDRYSSFSKDGGQTWTAAAKDGGLPSFESGCHASVCSGGGNMVFYCGPKGGAKSSTHDNRYELMLYRSPTGAQGWTRSQLLYDLAAGYPDMTLLGDGRLAIVFEAGPEKGFITRSSRPAGWMRLDVLILPREVADYGYWFE
;
A
#
# COMPACT_ATOMS: atom_id res chain seq x y z
N SER A 1 23.38 -2.10 -9.93
CA SER A 1 21.96 -2.40 -9.64
C SER A 1 21.91 -3.69 -8.82
N SER A 2 21.39 -3.61 -7.60
CA SER A 2 21.09 -4.83 -6.85
C SER A 2 19.88 -5.48 -7.51
N GLU A 3 20.02 -6.68 -8.04
CA GLU A 3 18.90 -7.45 -8.56
C GLU A 3 17.93 -7.76 -7.40
N VAL A 4 16.79 -7.10 -7.43
CA VAL A 4 15.68 -7.46 -6.56
C VAL A 4 14.70 -8.25 -7.39
N LEU A 5 14.71 -9.56 -7.21
CA LEU A 5 13.68 -10.43 -7.78
C LEU A 5 12.37 -10.17 -7.00
N GLY A 6 11.56 -9.28 -7.52
CA GLY A 6 10.25 -8.91 -6.98
C GLY A 6 9.22 -8.82 -8.10
N GLY A 7 7.96 -8.76 -7.71
CA GLY A 7 6.81 -8.56 -8.61
C GLY A 7 6.42 -7.09 -8.70
N GLU A 8 5.14 -6.84 -8.49
CA GLU A 8 4.53 -5.50 -8.55
C GLU A 8 5.21 -4.55 -7.57
N SER A 9 5.61 -3.38 -8.06
CA SER A 9 6.37 -2.40 -7.30
C SER A 9 5.87 -1.00 -7.61
N GLN A 10 6.01 -0.11 -6.64
CA GLN A 10 5.73 1.31 -6.81
C GLN A 10 6.84 2.17 -6.21
N ILE A 11 7.01 3.36 -6.75
CA ILE A 11 8.03 4.33 -6.35
C ILE A 11 7.36 5.60 -5.83
N ALA A 12 7.95 6.20 -4.80
CA ALA A 12 7.54 7.51 -4.30
C ALA A 12 8.75 8.37 -3.99
N GLU A 13 8.60 9.68 -4.16
CA GLU A 13 9.52 10.66 -3.59
C GLU A 13 9.34 10.70 -2.07
N CYS A 14 10.45 10.73 -1.34
CA CYS A 14 10.47 10.72 0.12
C CYS A 14 11.46 11.74 0.72
N GLY A 15 11.62 12.86 0.06
CA GLY A 15 12.50 13.99 0.39
C GLY A 15 13.26 14.47 -0.84
N GLU A 16 14.02 15.55 -0.70
CA GLU A 16 14.83 16.10 -1.77
C GLU A 16 15.84 15.07 -2.29
N ASP A 17 15.81 14.79 -3.59
CA ASP A 17 16.60 13.76 -4.27
C ASP A 17 16.48 12.34 -3.68
N ARG A 18 15.49 12.11 -2.82
CA ARG A 18 15.28 10.83 -2.14
C ARG A 18 14.06 10.12 -2.68
N LEU A 19 14.26 8.85 -3.04
CA LEU A 19 13.20 7.99 -3.53
C LEU A 19 13.13 6.70 -2.71
N THR A 20 11.93 6.16 -2.58
CA THR A 20 11.68 4.81 -2.06
C THR A 20 10.98 3.97 -3.10
N VAL A 21 11.36 2.71 -3.24
CA VAL A 21 10.60 1.70 -3.99
C VAL A 21 10.06 0.69 -3.00
N ASN A 22 8.76 0.49 -3.03
CA ASN A 22 8.08 -0.57 -2.29
C ASN A 22 7.78 -1.73 -3.24
N ILE A 23 8.19 -2.94 -2.86
CA ILE A 23 8.26 -4.11 -3.73
C ILE A 23 7.45 -5.25 -3.11
N ARG A 24 6.54 -5.85 -3.90
CA ARG A 24 5.92 -7.12 -3.55
C ARG A 24 6.90 -8.26 -3.83
N LYS A 25 7.24 -9.04 -2.80
CA LYS A 25 8.05 -10.25 -2.95
C LYS A 25 7.37 -11.41 -2.21
N GLY A 26 6.59 -12.18 -2.95
CA GLY A 26 5.78 -13.25 -2.37
C GLY A 26 4.73 -12.71 -1.39
N THR A 27 4.85 -13.13 -0.14
CA THR A 27 3.99 -12.74 0.99
C THR A 27 4.34 -11.39 1.59
N ASP A 28 5.58 -10.93 1.38
CA ASP A 28 6.19 -9.83 2.11
C ASP A 28 6.34 -8.56 1.27
N ARG A 29 6.46 -7.44 1.98
CA ARG A 29 6.87 -6.17 1.40
C ARG A 29 8.37 -5.96 1.63
N TYR A 30 9.03 -5.43 0.61
CA TYR A 30 10.43 -5.02 0.64
C TYR A 30 10.55 -3.57 0.24
N SER A 31 11.53 -2.88 0.79
CA SER A 31 11.82 -1.49 0.45
C SER A 31 13.28 -1.32 0.03
N SER A 32 13.50 -0.44 -0.94
CA SER A 32 14.82 0.01 -1.37
C SER A 32 14.80 1.54 -1.48
N PHE A 33 15.94 2.18 -1.22
CA PHE A 33 16.04 3.63 -1.13
C PHE A 33 17.14 4.17 -2.03
N SER A 34 16.88 5.33 -2.62
CA SER A 34 17.86 6.17 -3.30
C SER A 34 18.02 7.50 -2.56
N LYS A 35 19.23 8.08 -2.62
CA LYS A 35 19.56 9.40 -2.07
C LYS A 35 20.15 10.36 -3.10
N ASP A 36 20.06 9.99 -4.36
CA ASP A 36 20.71 10.67 -5.50
C ASP A 36 19.82 10.71 -6.74
N GLY A 37 18.52 10.91 -6.52
CA GLY A 37 17.53 11.00 -7.61
C GLY A 37 17.35 9.71 -8.40
N GLY A 38 17.64 8.54 -7.79
CA GLY A 38 17.45 7.23 -8.43
C GLY A 38 18.69 6.69 -9.16
N GLN A 39 19.83 7.34 -9.06
CA GLN A 39 21.08 6.88 -9.72
C GLN A 39 21.63 5.63 -9.04
N THR A 40 21.61 5.60 -7.71
CA THR A 40 22.00 4.42 -6.92
C THR A 40 20.89 4.02 -5.94
N TRP A 41 20.86 2.75 -5.57
CA TRP A 41 19.85 2.17 -4.69
C TRP A 41 20.49 1.27 -3.63
N THR A 42 19.91 1.29 -2.44
CA THR A 42 20.27 0.32 -1.40
C THR A 42 19.85 -1.09 -1.84
N ALA A 43 20.45 -2.13 -1.24
CA ALA A 43 19.88 -3.47 -1.34
C ALA A 43 18.45 -3.46 -0.76
N ALA A 44 17.51 -4.11 -1.45
CA ALA A 44 16.16 -4.21 -0.93
C ALA A 44 16.10 -5.09 0.30
N ALA A 45 15.48 -4.59 1.36
CA ALA A 45 15.30 -5.27 2.62
C ALA A 45 13.80 -5.45 2.93
N LYS A 46 13.47 -6.52 3.68
CA LYS A 46 12.10 -6.74 4.16
C LYS A 46 11.66 -5.57 5.03
N ASP A 47 10.48 -5.05 4.74
CA ASP A 47 9.85 -4.00 5.52
C ASP A 47 8.96 -4.62 6.60
N GLY A 48 9.47 -4.68 7.83
CA GLY A 48 8.76 -5.29 8.96
C GLY A 48 7.61 -4.46 9.53
N GLY A 49 7.47 -3.20 9.08
CA GLY A 49 6.37 -2.31 9.50
C GLY A 49 5.13 -2.40 8.62
N LEU A 50 5.19 -3.14 7.51
CA LEU A 50 4.10 -3.32 6.57
C LEU A 50 3.50 -4.73 6.63
N PRO A 51 2.24 -4.91 6.17
CA PRO A 51 1.57 -6.20 6.22
C PRO A 51 2.30 -7.30 5.45
N SER A 52 2.31 -8.48 6.03
CA SER A 52 2.77 -9.72 5.42
C SER A 52 1.67 -10.76 5.55
N PHE A 53 1.21 -11.34 4.45
CA PHE A 53 0.16 -12.36 4.44
C PHE A 53 0.31 -13.30 3.25
N GLU A 54 -0.20 -14.52 3.38
CA GLU A 54 0.12 -15.66 2.51
C GLU A 54 -0.09 -15.43 1.01
N SER A 55 -1.18 -14.77 0.61
CA SER A 55 -1.42 -14.49 -0.82
C SER A 55 -0.61 -13.33 -1.37
N GLY A 56 -0.19 -12.40 -0.49
CA GLY A 56 0.36 -11.13 -0.90
C GLY A 56 -0.59 -10.33 -1.81
N CYS A 57 -0.32 -9.08 -2.02
CA CYS A 57 -1.09 -8.23 -2.95
C CYS A 57 -0.22 -7.09 -3.47
N HIS A 58 -0.61 -6.53 -4.61
CA HIS A 58 -0.16 -5.19 -4.97
C HIS A 58 -0.53 -4.17 -3.88
N ALA A 59 0.30 -3.16 -3.73
CA ALA A 59 0.06 -2.05 -2.81
C ALA A 59 0.60 -0.76 -3.42
N SER A 60 0.01 0.35 -3.04
CA SER A 60 0.43 1.65 -3.53
C SER A 60 1.28 2.38 -2.51
N VAL A 61 2.26 3.16 -2.98
CA VAL A 61 2.95 4.17 -2.21
C VAL A 61 2.86 5.51 -2.93
N CYS A 62 2.69 6.60 -2.18
CA CYS A 62 2.80 7.93 -2.76
C CYS A 62 3.47 8.91 -1.80
N SER A 63 4.04 9.98 -2.36
CA SER A 63 4.58 11.10 -1.60
C SER A 63 3.45 11.90 -0.95
N GLY A 64 3.62 12.23 0.33
CA GLY A 64 2.79 13.20 1.07
C GLY A 64 3.42 14.58 1.15
N GLY A 65 4.55 14.79 0.45
CA GLY A 65 5.38 16.00 0.53
C GLY A 65 6.48 15.89 1.58
N GLY A 66 7.65 16.48 1.30
CA GLY A 66 8.82 16.36 2.16
C GLY A 66 9.19 14.89 2.41
N ASN A 67 9.36 14.54 3.68
CA ASN A 67 9.67 13.16 4.08
C ASN A 67 8.41 12.29 4.31
N MET A 68 7.21 12.82 4.06
CA MET A 68 5.98 12.07 4.26
C MET A 68 5.76 11.07 3.12
N VAL A 69 5.52 9.82 3.46
CA VAL A 69 5.13 8.75 2.52
C VAL A 69 3.90 8.05 3.05
N PHE A 70 2.95 7.78 2.17
CA PHE A 70 1.79 6.92 2.43
C PHE A 70 1.98 5.56 1.77
N TYR A 71 1.50 4.52 2.41
CA TYR A 71 1.35 3.18 1.85
C TYR A 71 -0.10 2.74 2.02
N CYS A 72 -0.68 2.19 0.97
CA CYS A 72 -2.02 1.60 0.99
C CYS A 72 -1.95 0.17 0.48
N GLY A 73 -2.56 -0.75 1.23
CA GLY A 73 -2.63 -2.15 0.86
C GLY A 73 -3.49 -2.95 1.82
N PRO A 74 -3.97 -4.14 1.42
CA PRO A 74 -4.69 -5.02 2.32
C PRO A 74 -3.80 -5.49 3.47
N LYS A 75 -4.35 -5.50 4.69
CA LYS A 75 -3.70 -6.11 5.85
C LYS A 75 -3.67 -7.63 5.70
N GLY A 76 -4.75 -8.17 5.15
CA GLY A 76 -4.88 -9.60 4.98
C GLY A 76 -5.07 -10.37 6.29
N GLY A 77 -5.10 -11.68 6.18
CA GLY A 77 -5.25 -12.59 7.31
C GLY A 77 -4.95 -14.02 6.92
N ALA A 78 -5.51 -14.97 7.66
CA ALA A 78 -5.33 -16.38 7.36
C ALA A 78 -6.03 -16.76 6.06
N LYS A 79 -5.32 -17.47 5.19
CA LYS A 79 -5.87 -18.05 3.97
C LYS A 79 -6.62 -19.34 4.30
N SER A 80 -7.74 -19.56 3.63
CA SER A 80 -8.43 -20.84 3.63
C SER A 80 -8.44 -21.48 2.24
N SER A 81 -8.86 -22.73 2.15
CA SER A 81 -9.01 -23.41 0.85
C SER A 81 -10.08 -22.77 -0.05
N THR A 82 -10.98 -21.99 0.54
CA THR A 82 -12.16 -21.41 -0.14
C THR A 82 -12.11 -19.90 -0.26
N HIS A 83 -11.17 -19.21 0.45
CA HIS A 83 -11.14 -17.75 0.53
C HIS A 83 -9.74 -17.22 0.28
N ASP A 84 -9.64 -16.19 -0.54
CA ASP A 84 -8.46 -15.34 -0.60
C ASP A 84 -8.41 -14.49 0.68
N ASN A 85 -7.22 -14.18 1.13
CA ASN A 85 -7.00 -13.41 2.35
C ASN A 85 -6.72 -11.92 2.09
N ARG A 86 -7.16 -11.39 0.94
CA ARG A 86 -7.09 -9.97 0.59
C ARG A 86 -8.31 -9.23 1.13
N TYR A 87 -8.19 -8.68 2.32
CA TYR A 87 -9.22 -7.88 2.99
C TYR A 87 -8.60 -6.90 3.97
N GLU A 88 -9.41 -5.99 4.52
CA GLU A 88 -8.98 -4.92 5.39
C GLU A 88 -7.97 -4.00 4.71
N LEU A 89 -8.46 -3.15 3.79
CA LEU A 89 -7.62 -2.13 3.16
C LEU A 89 -7.15 -1.14 4.22
N MET A 90 -5.83 -1.03 4.36
CA MET A 90 -5.18 -0.18 5.36
C MET A 90 -4.40 0.93 4.70
N LEU A 91 -4.41 2.10 5.32
CA LEU A 91 -3.48 3.20 5.04
C LEU A 91 -2.44 3.29 6.15
N TYR A 92 -1.18 3.31 5.77
CA TYR A 92 -0.03 3.53 6.66
C TYR A 92 0.64 4.86 6.34
N ARG A 93 1.23 5.48 7.34
CA ARG A 93 1.90 6.76 7.25
C ARG A 93 3.32 6.66 7.78
N SER A 94 4.28 7.20 7.02
CA SER A 94 5.68 7.32 7.44
C SER A 94 6.15 8.76 7.30
N PRO A 95 6.47 9.46 8.39
CA PRO A 95 7.07 10.78 8.34
C PRO A 95 8.59 10.74 8.12
N THR A 96 9.17 9.58 7.96
CA THR A 96 10.62 9.35 7.87
C THR A 96 11.07 8.84 6.51
N GLY A 97 10.29 9.08 5.45
CA GLY A 97 10.63 8.65 4.09
C GLY A 97 10.56 7.14 3.92
N ALA A 98 9.52 6.51 4.42
CA ALA A 98 9.29 5.07 4.43
C ALA A 98 10.33 4.24 5.23
N GLN A 99 11.13 4.87 6.10
CA GLN A 99 12.08 4.19 7.00
C GLN A 99 11.47 3.78 8.34
N GLY A 100 10.17 3.95 8.50
CA GLY A 100 9.38 3.54 9.66
C GLY A 100 7.93 3.97 9.48
N TRP A 101 7.02 3.09 9.82
CA TRP A 101 5.57 3.29 9.68
C TRP A 101 4.97 3.55 11.06
N THR A 102 4.37 4.71 11.26
CA THR A 102 3.98 5.17 12.59
C THR A 102 2.50 5.01 12.90
N ARG A 103 1.66 4.94 11.89
CA ARG A 103 0.21 4.79 12.04
C ARG A 103 -0.39 4.00 10.91
N SER A 104 -1.46 3.27 11.23
CA SER A 104 -2.30 2.60 10.25
C SER A 104 -3.77 2.93 10.51
N GLN A 105 -4.54 3.04 9.45
CA GLN A 105 -5.99 3.25 9.50
C GLN A 105 -6.68 2.24 8.60
N LEU A 106 -7.75 1.64 9.11
CA LEU A 106 -8.66 0.83 8.31
C LEU A 106 -9.51 1.74 7.42
N LEU A 107 -9.42 1.54 6.11
CA LEU A 107 -10.19 2.27 5.11
C LEU A 107 -11.43 1.50 4.65
N TYR A 108 -11.31 0.19 4.56
CA TYR A 108 -12.37 -0.70 4.10
C TYR A 108 -12.17 -2.08 4.73
N ASP A 109 -13.19 -2.61 5.40
CA ASP A 109 -13.06 -3.80 6.25
C ASP A 109 -13.40 -5.12 5.55
N LEU A 110 -13.82 -5.07 4.28
CA LEU A 110 -14.19 -6.23 3.48
C LEU A 110 -13.08 -6.60 2.49
N ALA A 111 -13.39 -7.46 1.50
CA ALA A 111 -12.43 -7.85 0.47
C ALA A 111 -11.92 -6.63 -0.30
N ALA A 112 -10.62 -6.46 -0.36
CA ALA A 112 -9.98 -5.33 -1.02
C ALA A 112 -8.61 -5.72 -1.59
N GLY A 113 -8.24 -5.08 -2.71
CA GLY A 113 -6.94 -5.34 -3.32
C GLY A 113 -6.57 -4.31 -4.38
N TYR A 114 -5.36 -4.42 -4.86
CA TYR A 114 -4.81 -3.64 -5.97
C TYR A 114 -5.11 -2.12 -5.86
N PRO A 115 -4.82 -1.49 -4.71
CA PRO A 115 -5.00 -0.06 -4.58
C PRO A 115 -3.98 0.70 -5.43
N ASP A 116 -4.41 1.87 -5.89
CA ASP A 116 -3.53 2.93 -6.35
C ASP A 116 -3.94 4.25 -5.70
N MET A 117 -2.98 5.14 -5.44
CA MET A 117 -3.25 6.39 -4.75
C MET A 117 -2.37 7.54 -5.23
N THR A 118 -2.91 8.74 -5.09
CA THR A 118 -2.19 9.98 -5.41
C THR A 118 -2.58 11.10 -4.46
N LEU A 119 -1.63 11.98 -4.17
CA LEU A 119 -1.91 13.24 -3.48
C LEU A 119 -2.44 14.24 -4.51
N LEU A 120 -3.63 14.78 -4.26
CA LEU A 120 -4.24 15.81 -5.09
C LEU A 120 -3.59 17.17 -4.84
N GLY A 121 -3.71 18.09 -5.81
CA GLY A 121 -3.13 19.43 -5.72
C GLY A 121 -3.63 20.28 -4.55
N ASP A 122 -4.77 19.93 -3.96
CA ASP A 122 -5.32 20.56 -2.74
C ASP A 122 -4.94 19.84 -1.44
N GLY A 123 -4.08 18.81 -1.52
CA GLY A 123 -3.56 18.05 -0.39
C GLY A 123 -4.44 16.87 0.02
N ARG A 124 -5.61 16.67 -0.58
CA ARG A 124 -6.42 15.47 -0.35
C ARG A 124 -5.74 14.23 -0.93
N LEU A 125 -5.94 13.07 -0.31
CA LEU A 125 -5.43 11.80 -0.80
C LEU A 125 -6.55 11.03 -1.53
N ALA A 126 -6.36 10.77 -2.82
CA ALA A 126 -7.27 9.96 -3.62
C ALA A 126 -6.76 8.53 -3.68
N ILE A 127 -7.63 7.56 -3.46
CA ILE A 127 -7.32 6.12 -3.45
C ILE A 127 -8.38 5.41 -4.29
N VAL A 128 -7.97 4.64 -5.28
CA VAL A 128 -8.83 3.69 -6.00
C VAL A 128 -8.41 2.28 -5.65
N PHE A 129 -9.36 1.35 -5.51
CA PHE A 129 -9.07 -0.04 -5.18
C PHE A 129 -10.17 -0.99 -5.65
N GLU A 130 -9.81 -2.24 -5.84
CA GLU A 130 -10.79 -3.31 -6.04
C GLU A 130 -11.49 -3.61 -4.71
N ALA A 131 -12.83 -3.57 -4.69
CA ALA A 131 -13.65 -3.80 -3.51
C ALA A 131 -14.62 -4.96 -3.72
N GLY A 132 -14.75 -5.82 -2.74
CA GLY A 132 -15.70 -6.93 -2.72
C GLY A 132 -16.71 -6.81 -1.58
N PRO A 133 -17.85 -7.53 -1.65
CA PRO A 133 -18.94 -7.40 -0.69
C PRO A 133 -18.69 -8.09 0.66
N GLU A 134 -17.70 -9.00 0.76
CA GLU A 134 -17.48 -9.84 1.93
C GLU A 134 -15.98 -10.04 2.22
N LYS A 135 -15.64 -10.26 3.49
CA LYS A 135 -14.27 -10.67 3.88
C LYS A 135 -13.93 -12.03 3.31
N GLY A 136 -12.76 -12.12 2.71
CA GLY A 136 -12.20 -13.39 2.27
C GLY A 136 -12.84 -14.02 1.03
N PHE A 137 -13.70 -13.30 0.31
CA PHE A 137 -14.41 -13.87 -0.82
C PHE A 137 -13.67 -13.70 -2.15
N ILE A 138 -12.70 -14.58 -2.43
CA ILE A 138 -12.27 -14.88 -3.81
C ILE A 138 -11.81 -16.33 -3.89
N THR A 139 -12.66 -17.21 -4.37
CA THR A 139 -12.18 -18.48 -4.94
C THR A 139 -11.95 -18.29 -6.43
N ARG A 140 -10.81 -18.71 -6.94
CA ARG A 140 -10.49 -18.69 -8.38
C ARG A 140 -11.49 -19.48 -9.24
N SER A 141 -12.28 -20.36 -8.64
CA SER A 141 -13.19 -21.28 -9.33
C SER A 141 -14.66 -20.85 -9.36
N SER A 142 -15.06 -19.83 -8.62
CA SER A 142 -16.46 -19.44 -8.49
C SER A 142 -16.68 -17.93 -8.57
N ARG A 143 -16.07 -17.25 -9.54
CA ARG A 143 -16.32 -15.84 -9.78
C ARG A 143 -17.68 -15.64 -10.43
N PRO A 144 -18.75 -15.26 -9.69
CA PRO A 144 -19.91 -14.70 -10.34
C PRO A 144 -19.48 -13.40 -11.01
N ALA A 145 -19.85 -13.18 -12.26
CA ALA A 145 -19.63 -11.92 -12.92
C ALA A 145 -20.21 -10.77 -12.06
N GLY A 146 -19.39 -9.77 -11.70
CA GLY A 146 -19.85 -8.53 -11.05
C GLY A 146 -19.68 -8.41 -9.53
N TRP A 147 -18.92 -9.27 -8.86
CA TRP A 147 -18.72 -9.19 -7.40
C TRP A 147 -17.54 -8.31 -6.95
N MET A 148 -16.62 -7.96 -7.82
CA MET A 148 -15.58 -6.93 -7.58
C MET A 148 -15.97 -5.66 -8.33
N ARG A 149 -15.92 -4.55 -7.63
CA ARG A 149 -16.09 -3.20 -8.17
C ARG A 149 -14.84 -2.38 -7.89
N LEU A 150 -14.70 -1.27 -8.57
CA LEU A 150 -13.70 -0.26 -8.23
C LEU A 150 -14.38 0.79 -7.34
N ASP A 151 -13.84 0.97 -6.15
CA ASP A 151 -14.23 2.03 -5.24
C ASP A 151 -13.16 3.12 -5.22
N VAL A 152 -13.61 4.36 -5.03
CA VAL A 152 -12.75 5.54 -4.88
C VAL A 152 -13.00 6.19 -3.54
N LEU A 153 -11.93 6.39 -2.77
CA LEU A 153 -11.95 7.16 -1.53
C LEU A 153 -11.19 8.46 -1.72
N ILE A 154 -11.77 9.56 -1.24
CA ILE A 154 -11.08 10.85 -1.15
C ILE A 154 -10.96 11.21 0.33
N LEU A 155 -9.74 11.12 0.85
CA LEU A 155 -9.47 11.44 2.24
C LEU A 155 -9.12 12.93 2.41
N PRO A 156 -9.53 13.54 3.52
CA PRO A 156 -9.26 14.93 3.80
C PRO A 156 -7.76 15.27 3.83
N ARG A 157 -7.44 16.53 3.60
CA ARG A 157 -6.07 17.06 3.67
C ARG A 157 -5.41 16.84 5.04
N GLU A 158 -6.19 16.90 6.11
CA GLU A 158 -5.72 16.71 7.49
C GLU A 158 -5.07 15.34 7.69
N VAL A 159 -5.44 14.35 6.90
CA VAL A 159 -4.79 13.04 6.88
C VAL A 159 -3.34 13.16 6.43
N ALA A 160 -3.06 14.00 5.44
CA ALA A 160 -1.72 14.27 4.94
C ALA A 160 -0.92 15.17 5.91
N ASP A 161 -1.52 16.25 6.39
CA ASP A 161 -0.83 17.29 7.16
C ASP A 161 -0.57 16.89 8.62
N TYR A 162 -1.55 16.34 9.30
CA TYR A 162 -1.51 16.12 10.76
C TYR A 162 -1.65 14.67 11.18
N GLY A 163 -2.07 13.79 10.28
CA GLY A 163 -2.36 12.39 10.60
C GLY A 163 -3.48 12.26 11.63
N TYR A 164 -4.41 13.21 11.67
CA TYR A 164 -5.63 13.08 12.46
C TYR A 164 -6.56 12.11 11.74
N TRP A 165 -6.89 11.07 12.44
CA TRP A 165 -7.88 10.10 12.05
C TRP A 165 -9.15 10.46 12.83
N PHE A 166 -10.25 10.64 12.15
CA PHE A 166 -11.53 10.74 12.83
C PHE A 166 -11.82 9.40 13.49
N GLU A 167 -12.10 9.42 14.78
CA GLU A 167 -12.62 8.28 15.53
C GLU A 167 -14.05 7.95 15.09
#